data_803c07ba56eda98cefd81591bc7cfe33
#
_entry.id   803c07ba56eda98cefd81591bc7cfe33
#
_cell.length_a   1.000
_cell.length_b   1.000
_cell.length_c   1.000
_cell.angle_alpha   90.00
_cell.angle_beta   90.00
_cell.angle_gamma   90.00
#
_symmetry.space_group_name_H-M   'P 1'
#
loop_
_entity.id
_entity.type
_entity.pdbx_description
1 polymer ?
#
loop_
_entity_poly.entity_id
_entity_poly.type
_entity_poly.pdbx_seq_one_letter_code
_entity_poly.pdbx_strand_id
1 'polypeptide(L)'
;MKEIRVGVVNWDCSLTRDTYFGYYQLRTLSPKKYREYTPYYADIVNENCIEYHVRDQREFDRELCYAIDAGIDYFAYVYYPEQGSREHNSVTYGDCSHRVYELAYARKMHASSRYRHNIGMAFIVTPIHPMADDDLTDLTAFFREPYYETIDGRPLVYVYQRADVSLMERIHAACLAQGLPTPYFVPMAYSLPKEQDSLLIEAISQYACAKSGITNYEDLSREMIAQNRTRLGFGHRVIPLFTVGWDPMPRVDLPSPWVTYPDADYAAIASSDELMQGAALLADWIRTEAADAFAGHILTFAWNEFEEGAWICPTYTPDLQINTSRIRTFAEISAYWKRRLQDLL
;
A
#
# COMPACT_ATOMS: atom_id res chain seq x y z
N MET A 1 -11.21 14.42 19.36
CA MET A 1 -12.26 13.61 18.71
C MET A 1 -11.54 12.57 17.87
N LYS A 2 -12.04 11.34 17.85
CA LYS A 2 -11.56 10.36 16.87
C LYS A 2 -11.98 10.83 15.48
N GLU A 3 -11.14 10.64 14.48
CA GLU A 3 -11.39 11.06 13.10
C GLU A 3 -11.22 9.85 12.18
N ILE A 4 -11.96 9.85 11.07
CA ILE A 4 -11.74 8.86 10.01
C ILE A 4 -10.37 9.10 9.40
N ARG A 5 -9.58 8.03 9.31
CA ARG A 5 -8.21 8.06 8.77
C ARG A 5 -8.14 7.32 7.44
N VAL A 6 -7.56 7.94 6.45
CA VAL A 6 -7.41 7.39 5.10
C VAL A 6 -5.95 7.07 4.85
N GLY A 7 -5.62 5.78 4.87
CA GLY A 7 -4.30 5.26 4.55
C GLY A 7 -4.21 4.78 3.11
N VAL A 8 -3.01 4.83 2.57
CA VAL A 8 -2.74 4.33 1.21
C VAL A 8 -1.50 3.44 1.21
N VAL A 9 -1.62 2.28 0.58
CA VAL A 9 -0.48 1.36 0.37
C VAL A 9 0.56 2.06 -0.51
N ASN A 10 1.81 2.06 -0.06
CA ASN A 10 2.95 2.55 -0.82
C ASN A 10 4.02 1.46 -0.89
N TRP A 11 4.21 0.92 -2.09
CA TRP A 11 5.28 -0.02 -2.36
C TRP A 11 6.44 0.70 -3.01
N ASP A 12 7.51 0.98 -2.24
CA ASP A 12 8.67 1.72 -2.72
C ASP A 12 9.58 0.83 -3.59
N CYS A 13 9.10 0.55 -4.79
CA CYS A 13 9.80 -0.25 -5.79
C CYS A 13 10.28 0.56 -7.00
N SER A 14 9.92 1.84 -7.07
CA SER A 14 10.30 2.74 -8.17
C SER A 14 11.75 3.20 -8.01
N LEU A 15 12.64 2.26 -8.20
CA LEU A 15 14.09 2.37 -8.03
C LEU A 15 14.79 2.29 -9.40
N THR A 16 16.06 2.65 -9.44
CA THR A 16 16.88 2.61 -10.65
C THR A 16 17.01 1.18 -11.22
N ARG A 17 17.37 1.08 -12.51
CA ARG A 17 17.44 -0.19 -13.26
C ARG A 17 18.47 -1.18 -12.70
N ASP A 18 19.41 -0.74 -11.91
CA ASP A 18 20.41 -1.59 -11.23
C ASP A 18 19.87 -2.27 -9.96
N THR A 19 18.62 -1.99 -9.58
CA THR A 19 17.94 -2.69 -8.49
C THR A 19 17.04 -3.79 -9.04
N TYR A 20 16.78 -4.82 -8.22
CA TYR A 20 15.94 -5.97 -8.63
C TYR A 20 14.52 -5.54 -9.02
N PHE A 21 13.83 -4.82 -8.15
CA PHE A 21 12.46 -4.38 -8.43
C PHE A 21 12.42 -3.29 -9.51
N GLY A 22 13.34 -2.33 -9.46
CA GLY A 22 13.43 -1.27 -10.46
C GLY A 22 13.67 -1.80 -11.87
N TYR A 23 14.53 -2.81 -12.04
CA TYR A 23 14.75 -3.45 -13.34
C TYR A 23 13.45 -3.99 -13.94
N TYR A 24 12.70 -4.78 -13.17
CA TYR A 24 11.46 -5.39 -13.70
C TYR A 24 10.36 -4.36 -13.90
N GLN A 25 10.17 -3.42 -12.96
CA GLN A 25 9.17 -2.36 -13.11
C GLN A 25 9.43 -1.48 -14.34
N LEU A 26 10.68 -1.04 -14.53
CA LEU A 26 11.05 -0.27 -15.70
C LEU A 26 10.86 -1.03 -17.01
N ARG A 27 11.11 -2.34 -16.99
CA ARG A 27 10.89 -3.22 -18.15
C ARG A 27 9.39 -3.33 -18.49
N THR A 28 8.53 -3.52 -17.49
CA THR A 28 7.09 -3.71 -17.71
C THR A 28 6.38 -2.41 -18.13
N LEU A 29 6.81 -1.25 -17.62
CA LEU A 29 6.21 0.04 -17.89
C LEU A 29 6.82 0.76 -19.11
N SER A 30 7.97 0.30 -19.63
CA SER A 30 8.65 0.93 -20.77
C SER A 30 7.85 0.96 -22.08
N PRO A 31 7.06 -0.07 -22.47
CA PRO A 31 6.31 -0.04 -23.72
C PRO A 31 5.36 1.18 -23.78
N LYS A 32 5.33 1.86 -24.93
CA LYS A 32 4.52 3.07 -25.18
C LYS A 32 3.06 2.94 -24.78
N LYS A 33 2.46 1.76 -24.95
CA LYS A 33 1.07 1.48 -24.60
C LYS A 33 0.77 1.62 -23.09
N TYR A 34 1.81 1.58 -22.24
CA TYR A 34 1.70 1.77 -20.80
C TYR A 34 2.11 3.18 -20.34
N ARG A 35 2.11 4.17 -21.23
CA ARG A 35 2.54 5.54 -20.90
C ARG A 35 1.70 6.19 -19.80
N GLU A 36 0.42 5.89 -19.76
CA GLU A 36 -0.49 6.39 -18.70
C GLU A 36 -0.26 5.77 -17.33
N TYR A 37 0.46 4.62 -17.26
CA TYR A 37 0.89 3.97 -16.03
C TYR A 37 2.25 4.49 -15.54
N THR A 38 2.93 5.32 -16.35
CA THR A 38 4.28 5.80 -16.05
C THR A 38 4.23 6.94 -15.04
N PRO A 39 4.90 6.83 -13.88
CA PRO A 39 4.88 7.89 -12.87
C PRO A 39 5.57 9.17 -13.35
N TYR A 40 5.13 10.31 -12.83
CA TYR A 40 5.61 11.65 -13.21
C TYR A 40 7.12 11.88 -13.01
N TYR A 41 7.75 11.07 -12.15
CA TYR A 41 9.19 11.15 -11.87
C TYR A 41 10.04 10.23 -12.76
N ALA A 42 9.44 9.51 -13.69
CA ALA A 42 10.19 8.72 -14.65
C ALA A 42 10.72 9.60 -15.80
N ASP A 43 11.96 9.36 -16.20
CA ASP A 43 12.55 9.94 -17.38
C ASP A 43 12.13 9.14 -18.62
N ILE A 44 11.55 9.81 -19.62
CA ILE A 44 11.15 9.18 -20.87
C ILE A 44 12.34 9.29 -21.84
N VAL A 45 13.09 8.19 -21.94
CA VAL A 45 14.31 8.12 -22.78
C VAL A 45 13.95 8.04 -24.26
N ASN A 46 12.94 7.25 -24.60
CA ASN A 46 12.38 7.15 -25.94
C ASN A 46 10.97 6.53 -25.90
N GLU A 47 10.41 6.24 -27.07
CA GLU A 47 9.04 5.73 -27.21
C GLU A 47 8.76 4.45 -26.41
N ASN A 48 9.75 3.57 -26.23
CA ASN A 48 9.62 2.28 -25.54
C ASN A 48 10.67 2.09 -24.44
N CYS A 49 11.17 3.18 -23.87
CA CYS A 49 12.13 3.12 -22.77
C CYS A 49 11.90 4.26 -21.78
N ILE A 50 11.74 3.89 -20.51
CA ILE A 50 11.74 4.81 -19.39
C ILE A 50 12.86 4.44 -18.41
N GLU A 51 13.31 5.41 -17.63
CA GLU A 51 14.29 5.21 -16.56
C GLU A 51 13.83 5.91 -15.28
N TYR A 52 14.27 5.40 -14.15
CA TYR A 52 14.20 6.10 -12.88
C TYR A 52 15.59 6.56 -12.48
N HIS A 53 15.71 7.82 -12.07
CA HIS A 53 16.89 8.31 -11.40
C HIS A 53 16.75 8.20 -9.88
N VAL A 54 17.87 8.27 -9.16
CA VAL A 54 17.84 8.33 -7.70
C VAL A 54 17.18 9.64 -7.28
N ARG A 55 16.00 9.55 -6.70
CA ARG A 55 15.25 10.73 -6.22
C ARG A 55 15.93 11.33 -5.00
N ASP A 56 16.05 12.63 -4.97
CA ASP A 56 16.52 13.36 -3.80
C ASP A 56 15.38 13.69 -2.82
N GLN A 57 15.71 14.27 -1.67
CA GLN A 57 14.73 14.66 -0.64
C GLN A 57 13.68 15.65 -1.18
N ARG A 58 14.07 16.54 -2.11
CA ARG A 58 13.15 17.54 -2.65
C ARG A 58 12.08 16.90 -3.54
N GLU A 59 12.45 15.91 -4.34
CA GLU A 59 11.51 15.17 -5.19
C GLU A 59 10.58 14.30 -4.35
N PHE A 60 11.12 13.67 -3.29
CA PHE A 60 10.30 12.93 -2.34
C PHE A 60 9.35 13.86 -1.56
N ASP A 61 9.81 15.02 -1.12
CA ASP A 61 8.96 16.04 -0.50
C ASP A 61 7.81 16.48 -1.43
N ARG A 62 8.06 16.56 -2.75
CA ARG A 62 7.02 16.83 -3.74
C ARG A 62 5.99 15.69 -3.82
N GLU A 63 6.43 14.45 -3.72
CA GLU A 63 5.54 13.28 -3.66
C GLU A 63 4.64 13.34 -2.43
N LEU A 64 5.20 13.67 -1.25
CA LEU A 64 4.40 13.88 -0.04
C LEU A 64 3.39 15.03 -0.18
N CYS A 65 3.76 16.14 -0.85
CA CYS A 65 2.81 17.21 -1.14
C CYS A 65 1.62 16.73 -1.96
N TYR A 66 1.84 15.92 -3.01
CA TYR A 66 0.75 15.33 -3.78
C TYR A 66 -0.14 14.42 -2.92
N ALA A 67 0.43 13.64 -2.00
CA ALA A 67 -0.35 12.80 -1.11
C ALA A 67 -1.18 13.61 -0.10
N ILE A 68 -0.61 14.70 0.43
CA ILE A 68 -1.32 15.65 1.31
C ILE A 68 -2.47 16.32 0.54
N ASP A 69 -2.22 16.79 -0.70
CA ASP A 69 -3.23 17.39 -1.56
C ASP A 69 -4.35 16.40 -1.94
N ALA A 70 -4.04 15.09 -1.99
CA ALA A 70 -5.02 14.02 -2.16
C ALA A 70 -5.84 13.73 -0.88
N GLY A 71 -5.55 14.38 0.25
CA GLY A 71 -6.23 14.15 1.52
C GLY A 71 -5.89 12.82 2.18
N ILE A 72 -4.73 12.26 1.86
CA ILE A 72 -4.19 11.03 2.47
C ILE A 72 -3.64 11.38 3.86
N ASP A 73 -4.02 10.61 4.87
CA ASP A 73 -3.60 10.83 6.24
C ASP A 73 -2.30 10.10 6.60
N TYR A 74 -2.04 8.95 5.97
CA TYR A 74 -0.79 8.20 6.16
C TYR A 74 -0.49 7.28 4.97
N PHE A 75 0.79 7.04 4.73
CA PHE A 75 1.26 5.95 3.88
C PHE A 75 1.45 4.66 4.68
N ALA A 76 0.91 3.55 4.18
CA ALA A 76 1.24 2.22 4.64
C ALA A 76 2.38 1.67 3.77
N TYR A 77 3.63 1.82 4.23
CA TYR A 77 4.81 1.37 3.50
C TYR A 77 5.02 -0.13 3.66
N VAL A 78 5.31 -0.82 2.56
CA VAL A 78 5.82 -2.19 2.64
C VAL A 78 7.21 -2.14 3.27
N TYR A 79 7.34 -2.74 4.46
CA TYR A 79 8.58 -2.74 5.22
C TYR A 79 9.49 -3.88 4.77
N TYR A 80 10.62 -3.52 4.19
CA TYR A 80 11.69 -4.46 3.88
C TYR A 80 12.79 -4.33 4.95
N PRO A 81 13.08 -5.41 5.69
CA PRO A 81 14.15 -5.44 6.68
C PRO A 81 15.51 -5.33 5.97
N GLU A 82 16.39 -4.45 6.43
CA GLU A 82 17.68 -4.23 5.77
C GLU A 82 18.61 -5.43 5.97
N GLN A 83 18.76 -5.89 7.21
CA GLN A 83 19.67 -6.99 7.54
C GLN A 83 19.13 -8.33 7.02
N GLY A 84 17.90 -8.65 7.33
CA GLY A 84 17.28 -9.88 6.88
C GLY A 84 17.18 -9.97 5.35
N SER A 85 16.94 -8.83 4.66
CA SER A 85 16.93 -8.80 3.19
C SER A 85 18.32 -9.02 2.59
N ARG A 86 19.40 -8.53 3.21
CA ARG A 86 20.78 -8.77 2.76
C ARG A 86 21.11 -10.24 2.79
N GLU A 87 20.77 -10.92 3.89
CA GLU A 87 21.00 -12.37 4.05
C GLU A 87 20.15 -13.17 3.07
N HIS A 88 18.87 -12.80 2.91
CA HIS A 88 17.94 -13.48 2.02
C HIS A 88 18.32 -13.32 0.54
N ASN A 89 18.78 -12.13 0.12
CA ASN A 89 19.17 -11.84 -1.26
C ASN A 89 20.30 -12.73 -1.74
N SER A 90 21.26 -13.04 -0.88
CA SER A 90 22.37 -13.94 -1.24
C SER A 90 21.90 -15.35 -1.58
N VAL A 91 20.77 -15.77 -1.02
CA VAL A 91 20.21 -17.13 -1.16
C VAL A 91 19.14 -17.19 -2.27
N THR A 92 18.27 -16.19 -2.35
CA THR A 92 17.05 -16.26 -3.18
C THR A 92 17.22 -15.66 -4.58
N TYR A 93 18.03 -14.61 -4.70
CA TYR A 93 18.20 -13.86 -5.96
C TYR A 93 19.54 -14.11 -6.64
N GLY A 94 20.37 -15.00 -6.09
CA GLY A 94 21.67 -15.38 -6.67
C GLY A 94 22.59 -14.18 -6.86
N ASP A 95 23.36 -14.19 -7.97
CA ASP A 95 24.27 -13.10 -8.33
C ASP A 95 23.54 -11.80 -8.77
N CYS A 96 22.22 -11.76 -8.67
CA CYS A 96 21.53 -10.49 -8.79
C CYS A 96 21.97 -9.59 -7.65
N SER A 97 22.98 -8.78 -7.88
CA SER A 97 23.52 -7.74 -6.98
C SER A 97 22.47 -6.64 -6.70
N HIS A 98 21.22 -6.90 -6.99
CA HIS A 98 20.09 -5.98 -6.91
C HIS A 98 19.61 -5.89 -5.47
N ARG A 99 19.82 -4.76 -4.89
CA ARG A 99 19.73 -4.44 -3.47
C ARG A 99 18.28 -4.28 -3.02
N VAL A 100 17.59 -5.38 -2.68
CA VAL A 100 16.22 -5.33 -2.09
C VAL A 100 16.18 -4.47 -0.83
N TYR A 101 17.27 -4.40 -0.06
CA TYR A 101 17.36 -3.55 1.14
C TYR A 101 17.34 -2.03 0.83
N GLU A 102 17.56 -1.61 -0.42
CA GLU A 102 17.38 -0.21 -0.82
C GLU A 102 15.91 0.23 -0.79
N LEU A 103 14.98 -0.71 -0.69
CA LEU A 103 13.58 -0.44 -0.41
C LEU A 103 13.32 0.20 0.98
N ALA A 104 14.35 0.39 1.80
CA ALA A 104 14.28 1.25 2.97
C ALA A 104 14.22 2.76 2.65
N TYR A 105 14.40 3.11 1.37
CA TYR A 105 14.55 4.49 0.92
C TYR A 105 13.35 5.37 1.30
N ALA A 106 12.13 4.98 0.95
CA ALA A 106 10.96 5.82 1.17
C ALA A 106 10.72 6.14 2.65
N ARG A 107 10.86 5.15 3.56
CA ARG A 107 10.68 5.40 4.98
C ARG A 107 11.73 6.35 5.56
N LYS A 108 12.98 6.27 5.07
CA LYS A 108 14.07 7.17 5.48
C LYS A 108 13.87 8.60 4.96
N MET A 109 13.46 8.74 3.71
CA MET A 109 13.14 10.03 3.11
C MET A 109 11.92 10.68 3.77
N HIS A 110 10.89 9.88 4.11
CA HIS A 110 9.75 10.36 4.87
C HIS A 110 10.17 10.89 6.24
N ALA A 111 10.95 10.12 6.99
CA ALA A 111 11.46 10.52 8.31
C ALA A 111 12.29 11.81 8.25
N SER A 112 12.99 12.05 7.16
CA SER A 112 13.81 13.25 6.92
C SER A 112 13.01 14.43 6.36
N SER A 113 11.77 14.21 5.90
CA SER A 113 10.97 15.22 5.25
C SER A 113 10.49 16.30 6.22
N ARG A 114 10.45 17.54 5.74
CA ARG A 114 9.79 18.66 6.43
C ARG A 114 8.27 18.46 6.54
N TYR A 115 7.67 17.62 5.72
CA TYR A 115 6.23 17.32 5.70
C TYR A 115 5.84 16.10 6.53
N ARG A 116 6.79 15.43 7.21
CA ARG A 116 6.52 14.20 7.99
C ARG A 116 5.43 14.32 9.05
N HIS A 117 5.11 15.55 9.52
CA HIS A 117 4.02 15.79 10.47
C HIS A 117 2.68 16.12 9.80
N ASN A 118 2.64 16.25 8.48
CA ASN A 118 1.42 16.53 7.73
C ASN A 118 0.81 15.25 7.13
N ILE A 119 1.62 14.21 6.97
CA ILE A 119 1.21 12.90 6.51
C ILE A 119 1.92 11.85 7.36
N GLY A 120 1.16 10.94 7.96
CA GLY A 120 1.70 9.88 8.80
C GLY A 120 2.30 8.71 8.01
N MET A 121 2.83 7.74 8.74
CA MET A 121 3.25 6.46 8.19
C MET A 121 2.80 5.31 9.08
N ALA A 122 2.53 4.17 8.45
CA ALA A 122 2.40 2.86 9.08
C ALA A 122 3.22 1.86 8.29
N PHE A 123 3.47 0.68 8.83
CA PHE A 123 4.20 -0.36 8.10
C PHE A 123 3.32 -1.57 7.80
N ILE A 124 3.58 -2.15 6.62
CA ILE A 124 3.11 -3.47 6.19
C ILE A 124 4.32 -4.38 6.31
N VAL A 125 4.42 -5.12 7.41
CA VAL A 125 5.50 -6.10 7.60
C VAL A 125 5.19 -7.37 6.81
N THR A 126 6.22 -7.95 6.22
CA THR A 126 6.05 -9.15 5.40
C THR A 126 6.74 -10.35 6.03
N PRO A 127 6.05 -11.48 6.18
CA PRO A 127 6.66 -12.73 6.63
C PRO A 127 7.56 -13.39 5.55
N ILE A 128 7.57 -12.86 4.33
CA ILE A 128 8.38 -13.37 3.22
C ILE A 128 9.87 -13.05 3.45
N HIS A 129 10.16 -11.91 4.06
CA HIS A 129 11.52 -11.49 4.35
C HIS A 129 11.80 -11.66 5.85
N PRO A 130 12.74 -12.52 6.24
CA PRO A 130 13.08 -12.70 7.64
C PRO A 130 13.62 -11.40 8.25
N MET A 131 13.22 -11.12 9.47
CA MET A 131 13.69 -9.95 10.22
C MET A 131 14.75 -10.40 11.24
N ALA A 132 15.91 -9.77 11.21
CA ALA A 132 16.92 -9.88 12.26
C ALA A 132 16.55 -9.00 13.48
N ASP A 133 17.25 -9.14 14.59
CA ASP A 133 16.98 -8.34 15.79
C ASP A 133 17.28 -6.84 15.57
N ASP A 134 18.26 -6.52 14.74
CA ASP A 134 18.55 -5.13 14.34
C ASP A 134 17.40 -4.54 13.51
N ASP A 135 16.75 -5.34 12.64
CA ASP A 135 15.58 -4.91 11.89
C ASP A 135 14.37 -4.66 12.80
N LEU A 136 14.19 -5.46 13.86
CA LEU A 136 13.16 -5.21 14.87
C LEU A 136 13.42 -3.92 15.64
N THR A 137 14.69 -3.62 15.91
CA THR A 137 15.10 -2.37 16.56
C THR A 137 14.83 -1.18 15.65
N ASP A 138 15.17 -1.25 14.37
CA ASP A 138 14.86 -0.22 13.36
C ASP A 138 13.34 0.01 13.25
N LEU A 139 12.56 -1.07 13.11
CA LEU A 139 11.11 -1.02 13.03
C LEU A 139 10.49 -0.30 14.24
N THR A 140 10.86 -0.72 15.44
CA THR A 140 10.28 -0.21 16.69
C THR A 140 10.73 1.21 17.03
N ALA A 141 11.86 1.68 16.49
CA ALA A 141 12.28 3.08 16.60
C ALA A 141 11.26 4.03 15.96
N PHE A 142 10.67 3.66 14.81
CA PHE A 142 9.63 4.45 14.17
C PHE A 142 8.34 4.54 15.00
N PHE A 143 8.03 3.55 15.82
CA PHE A 143 6.82 3.56 16.66
C PHE A 143 6.82 4.67 17.73
N ARG A 144 7.97 5.28 17.99
CA ARG A 144 8.11 6.43 18.91
C ARG A 144 7.88 7.76 18.23
N GLU A 145 7.89 7.77 16.90
CA GLU A 145 7.77 9.00 16.15
C GLU A 145 6.33 9.52 16.16
N PRO A 146 6.12 10.83 16.39
CA PRO A 146 4.79 11.41 16.51
C PRO A 146 3.98 11.37 15.20
N TYR A 147 4.63 11.10 14.08
CA TYR A 147 3.99 10.91 12.77
C TYR A 147 3.74 9.42 12.44
N TYR A 148 4.08 8.48 13.33
CA TYR A 148 3.69 7.10 13.14
C TYR A 148 2.21 6.91 13.46
N GLU A 149 1.46 6.24 12.58
CA GLU A 149 0.03 6.05 12.72
C GLU A 149 -0.31 5.13 13.89
N THR A 150 -1.32 5.49 14.64
CA THR A 150 -1.75 4.73 15.83
C THR A 150 -3.27 4.54 15.86
N ILE A 151 -3.70 3.41 16.40
CA ILE A 151 -5.10 3.17 16.78
C ILE A 151 -5.15 2.94 18.29
N ASP A 152 -5.97 3.72 18.98
CA ASP A 152 -6.11 3.68 20.44
C ASP A 152 -4.75 3.81 21.18
N GLY A 153 -3.84 4.65 20.64
CA GLY A 153 -2.50 4.89 21.19
C GLY A 153 -1.49 3.76 20.95
N ARG A 154 -1.82 2.80 20.13
CA ARG A 154 -0.98 1.64 19.78
C ARG A 154 -0.48 1.76 18.34
N PRO A 155 0.81 1.51 18.04
CA PRO A 155 1.35 1.57 16.68
C PRO A 155 0.58 0.67 15.72
N LEU A 156 0.12 1.20 14.60
CA LEU A 156 -0.60 0.43 13.56
C LEU A 156 0.41 -0.38 12.74
N VAL A 157 0.25 -1.70 12.74
CA VAL A 157 1.11 -2.62 11.98
C VAL A 157 0.25 -3.57 11.16
N TYR A 158 0.35 -3.47 9.85
CA TYR A 158 -0.23 -4.44 8.93
C TYR A 158 0.70 -5.65 8.76
N VAL A 159 0.13 -6.84 8.60
CA VAL A 159 0.90 -8.08 8.34
C VAL A 159 0.48 -8.66 7.00
N TYR A 160 1.41 -8.72 6.05
CA TYR A 160 1.13 -9.05 4.66
C TYR A 160 0.70 -10.51 4.45
N GLN A 161 -0.30 -10.73 3.62
CA GLN A 161 -0.85 -11.99 3.11
C GLN A 161 -1.44 -12.97 4.15
N ARG A 162 -0.94 -13.01 5.38
CA ARG A 162 -1.39 -13.98 6.39
C ARG A 162 -1.22 -13.42 7.80
N ALA A 163 -1.95 -14.01 8.74
CA ALA A 163 -1.70 -13.77 10.16
C ALA A 163 -0.47 -14.58 10.60
N ASP A 164 0.72 -14.00 10.49
CA ASP A 164 1.95 -14.62 10.98
C ASP A 164 2.14 -14.34 12.47
N VAL A 165 1.64 -15.24 13.29
CA VAL A 165 1.63 -15.10 14.76
C VAL A 165 3.06 -15.00 15.30
N SER A 166 4.00 -15.78 14.78
CA SER A 166 5.40 -15.76 15.23
C SER A 166 6.06 -14.40 14.99
N LEU A 167 5.83 -13.80 13.81
CA LEU A 167 6.32 -12.46 13.50
C LEU A 167 5.67 -11.41 14.42
N MET A 168 4.35 -11.48 14.63
CA MET A 168 3.64 -10.56 15.53
C MET A 168 4.14 -10.66 16.98
N GLU A 169 4.37 -11.87 17.49
CA GLU A 169 4.93 -12.11 18.83
C GLU A 169 6.36 -11.55 18.97
N ARG A 170 7.21 -11.70 17.96
CA ARG A 170 8.55 -11.11 17.97
C ARG A 170 8.51 -9.58 18.00
N ILE A 171 7.66 -8.96 17.18
CA ILE A 171 7.48 -7.50 17.17
C ILE A 171 6.91 -7.04 18.52
N HIS A 172 5.91 -7.74 19.05
CA HIS A 172 5.34 -7.46 20.37
C HIS A 172 6.41 -7.50 21.48
N ALA A 173 7.21 -8.58 21.52
CA ALA A 173 8.28 -8.73 22.49
C ALA A 173 9.33 -7.60 22.39
N ALA A 174 9.71 -7.21 21.16
CA ALA A 174 10.62 -6.10 20.92
C ALA A 174 10.05 -4.75 21.41
N CYS A 175 8.74 -4.53 21.25
CA CYS A 175 8.05 -3.36 21.79
C CYS A 175 8.09 -3.34 23.32
N LEU A 176 7.73 -4.45 23.97
CA LEU A 176 7.72 -4.55 25.43
C LEU A 176 9.12 -4.33 26.02
N ALA A 177 10.15 -4.90 25.40
CA ALA A 177 11.55 -4.72 25.83
C ALA A 177 12.00 -3.25 25.79
N GLN A 178 11.35 -2.43 24.98
CA GLN A 178 11.62 -1.00 24.81
C GLN A 178 10.61 -0.08 25.53
N GLY A 179 9.69 -0.64 26.31
CA GLY A 179 8.64 0.12 27.00
C GLY A 179 7.59 0.74 26.08
N LEU A 180 7.40 0.17 24.89
CA LEU A 180 6.35 0.57 23.93
C LEU A 180 5.08 -0.23 24.16
N PRO A 181 3.91 0.33 23.81
CA PRO A 181 2.67 -0.43 23.84
C PRO A 181 2.69 -1.55 22.79
N THR A 182 1.89 -2.59 23.02
CA THR A 182 1.64 -3.64 22.03
C THR A 182 1.10 -3.01 20.73
N PRO A 183 1.66 -3.33 19.56
CA PRO A 183 1.14 -2.83 18.30
C PRO A 183 -0.32 -3.24 18.06
N TYR A 184 -1.05 -2.43 17.31
CA TYR A 184 -2.36 -2.73 16.78
C TYR A 184 -2.17 -3.53 15.49
N PHE A 185 -2.16 -4.87 15.60
CA PHE A 185 -1.88 -5.73 14.45
C PHE A 185 -3.12 -5.94 13.58
N VAL A 186 -2.90 -5.79 12.27
CA VAL A 186 -3.92 -5.92 11.23
C VAL A 186 -3.43 -6.88 10.13
N PRO A 187 -3.63 -8.18 10.25
CA PRO A 187 -3.33 -9.12 9.16
C PRO A 187 -4.13 -8.79 7.89
N MET A 188 -3.44 -8.80 6.75
CA MET A 188 -4.03 -8.67 5.42
C MET A 188 -4.33 -10.06 4.85
N ALA A 189 -5.18 -10.82 5.54
CA ALA A 189 -5.34 -12.24 5.28
C ALA A 189 -6.51 -12.56 4.34
N TYR A 190 -6.32 -13.54 3.47
CA TYR A 190 -7.38 -14.12 2.63
C TYR A 190 -8.21 -15.15 3.40
N SER A 191 -7.64 -15.76 4.43
CA SER A 191 -8.29 -16.66 5.37
C SER A 191 -7.57 -16.61 6.71
N LEU A 192 -8.31 -16.76 7.81
CA LEU A 192 -7.73 -17.01 9.12
C LEU A 192 -7.83 -18.52 9.40
N PRO A 193 -6.73 -19.19 9.71
CA PRO A 193 -6.78 -20.56 10.23
C PRO A 193 -7.55 -20.56 11.57
N LYS A 194 -8.43 -21.54 11.77
CA LYS A 194 -9.24 -21.65 12.99
C LYS A 194 -8.43 -21.77 14.30
N GLU A 195 -7.17 -22.15 14.18
CA GLU A 195 -6.24 -22.35 15.31
C GLU A 195 -5.40 -21.10 15.64
N GLN A 196 -5.59 -20.01 14.90
CA GLN A 196 -4.81 -18.78 15.04
C GLN A 196 -5.65 -17.60 15.56
N ASP A 197 -6.56 -17.84 16.49
CA ASP A 197 -7.13 -16.79 17.34
C ASP A 197 -6.02 -16.23 18.25
N SER A 198 -5.05 -15.54 17.64
CA SER A 198 -4.06 -14.81 18.40
C SER A 198 -4.73 -13.63 19.08
N LEU A 199 -4.56 -13.53 20.40
CA LEU A 199 -4.96 -12.36 21.19
C LEU A 199 -4.31 -11.05 20.70
N LEU A 200 -3.36 -11.13 19.74
CA LEU A 200 -2.70 -9.98 19.14
C LEU A 200 -3.43 -9.42 17.92
N ILE A 201 -4.39 -10.16 17.31
CA ILE A 201 -5.13 -9.69 16.14
C ILE A 201 -6.25 -8.74 16.61
N GLU A 202 -6.18 -7.49 16.21
CA GLU A 202 -7.14 -6.45 16.59
C GLU A 202 -8.17 -6.17 15.49
N ALA A 203 -7.71 -6.15 14.24
CA ALA A 203 -8.55 -5.96 13.08
C ALA A 203 -8.01 -6.76 11.89
N ILE A 204 -8.83 -6.88 10.84
CA ILE A 204 -8.46 -7.54 9.59
C ILE A 204 -8.55 -6.54 8.44
N SER A 205 -7.65 -6.68 7.47
CA SER A 205 -7.67 -5.95 6.21
C SER A 205 -7.29 -6.86 5.05
N GLN A 206 -7.03 -6.28 3.89
CA GLN A 206 -6.42 -6.94 2.73
C GLN A 206 -5.47 -5.99 2.01
N TYR A 207 -4.53 -6.54 1.22
CA TYR A 207 -3.57 -5.72 0.49
C TYR A 207 -4.18 -5.14 -0.78
N ALA A 208 -4.75 -6.00 -1.63
CA ALA A 208 -5.30 -5.65 -2.93
C ALA A 208 -6.61 -6.40 -3.20
N CYS A 209 -7.45 -5.85 -4.08
CA CYS A 209 -8.60 -6.54 -4.66
C CYS A 209 -8.20 -7.13 -6.02
N ALA A 210 -7.41 -8.22 -5.98
CA ALA A 210 -6.91 -8.89 -7.17
C ALA A 210 -7.95 -9.86 -7.74
N LYS A 211 -8.46 -9.58 -8.94
CA LYS A 211 -9.44 -10.43 -9.62
C LYS A 211 -9.26 -10.39 -11.13
N SER A 212 -9.14 -11.56 -11.75
CA SER A 212 -9.20 -11.73 -13.20
C SER A 212 -10.65 -11.96 -13.68
N GLY A 213 -10.90 -11.71 -14.97
CA GLY A 213 -12.22 -11.88 -15.59
C GLY A 213 -13.21 -10.76 -15.25
N ILE A 214 -12.74 -9.62 -14.77
CA ILE A 214 -13.51 -8.39 -14.55
C ILE A 214 -13.08 -7.35 -15.58
N THR A 215 -14.02 -6.78 -16.32
CA THR A 215 -13.75 -5.88 -17.46
C THR A 215 -14.02 -4.41 -17.18
N ASN A 216 -14.67 -4.10 -16.06
CA ASN A 216 -15.04 -2.74 -15.69
C ASN A 216 -14.90 -2.47 -14.20
N TYR A 217 -14.78 -1.20 -13.84
CA TYR A 217 -14.54 -0.80 -12.45
C TYR A 217 -15.78 -0.99 -11.54
N GLU A 218 -16.98 -0.94 -12.08
CA GLU A 218 -18.22 -1.19 -11.30
C GLU A 218 -18.22 -2.61 -10.72
N ASP A 219 -17.90 -3.62 -11.54
CA ASP A 219 -17.82 -5.01 -11.09
C ASP A 219 -16.63 -5.23 -10.15
N LEU A 220 -15.49 -4.55 -10.39
CA LEU A 220 -14.35 -4.56 -9.45
C LEU A 220 -14.75 -3.97 -8.09
N SER A 221 -15.55 -2.90 -8.07
CA SER A 221 -16.06 -2.31 -6.83
C SER A 221 -17.01 -3.26 -6.08
N ARG A 222 -17.85 -4.02 -6.78
CA ARG A 222 -18.69 -5.05 -6.16
C ARG A 222 -17.84 -6.21 -5.59
N GLU A 223 -16.83 -6.66 -6.31
CA GLU A 223 -15.88 -7.67 -5.82
C GLU A 223 -15.14 -7.17 -4.58
N MET A 224 -14.70 -5.91 -4.57
CA MET A 224 -14.09 -5.27 -3.40
C MET A 224 -15.00 -5.33 -2.17
N ILE A 225 -16.28 -5.03 -2.32
CA ILE A 225 -17.25 -5.16 -1.21
C ILE A 225 -17.42 -6.61 -0.78
N ALA A 226 -17.49 -7.55 -1.72
CA ALA A 226 -17.60 -8.98 -1.40
C ALA A 226 -16.38 -9.48 -0.61
N GLN A 227 -15.19 -9.04 -0.98
CA GLN A 227 -13.95 -9.36 -0.26
C GLN A 227 -13.90 -8.70 1.13
N ASN A 228 -14.28 -7.43 1.28
CA ASN A 228 -14.41 -6.77 2.57
C ASN A 228 -15.44 -7.48 3.49
N ARG A 229 -16.58 -7.90 2.93
CA ARG A 229 -17.59 -8.69 3.65
C ARG A 229 -17.04 -10.03 4.15
N THR A 230 -16.20 -10.69 3.35
CA THR A 230 -15.51 -11.91 3.77
C THR A 230 -14.63 -11.65 5.00
N ARG A 231 -13.89 -10.52 5.05
CA ARG A 231 -13.06 -10.15 6.22
C ARG A 231 -13.89 -9.82 7.44
N LEU A 232 -15.00 -9.11 7.27
CA LEU A 232 -15.96 -8.88 8.35
C LEU A 232 -16.45 -10.21 8.97
N GLY A 233 -16.65 -11.24 8.14
CA GLY A 233 -17.05 -12.58 8.57
C GLY A 233 -16.02 -13.32 9.45
N PHE A 234 -14.79 -12.83 9.59
CA PHE A 234 -13.81 -13.41 10.50
C PHE A 234 -14.04 -13.01 11.98
N GLY A 235 -14.97 -12.10 12.26
CA GLY A 235 -15.38 -11.75 13.63
C GLY A 235 -14.46 -10.75 14.34
N HIS A 236 -13.47 -10.18 13.67
CA HIS A 236 -12.62 -9.08 14.16
C HIS A 236 -13.13 -7.72 13.68
N ARG A 237 -12.57 -6.64 14.24
CA ARG A 237 -12.73 -5.31 13.63
C ARG A 237 -12.17 -5.34 12.21
N VAL A 238 -12.60 -4.38 11.37
CA VAL A 238 -12.15 -4.28 9.98
C VAL A 238 -11.55 -2.91 9.69
N ILE A 239 -10.45 -2.91 8.94
CA ILE A 239 -9.97 -1.77 8.18
C ILE A 239 -10.28 -2.09 6.72
N PRO A 240 -11.40 -1.57 6.17
CA PRO A 240 -11.81 -1.90 4.81
C PRO A 240 -10.77 -1.48 3.78
N LEU A 241 -10.62 -2.30 2.73
CA LEU A 241 -9.85 -1.90 1.55
C LEU A 241 -10.74 -1.16 0.57
N PHE A 242 -10.22 -0.06 0.03
CA PHE A 242 -10.68 0.56 -1.20
C PHE A 242 -9.65 0.31 -2.31
N THR A 243 -10.08 -0.07 -3.52
CA THR A 243 -9.17 -0.20 -4.66
C THR A 243 -9.42 0.90 -5.69
N VAL A 244 -8.36 1.51 -6.21
CA VAL A 244 -8.45 2.51 -7.29
C VAL A 244 -8.26 1.91 -8.68
N GLY A 245 -8.13 0.58 -8.77
CA GLY A 245 -8.00 -0.17 -10.01
C GLY A 245 -7.43 -1.56 -9.78
N TRP A 246 -7.48 -2.37 -10.83
CA TRP A 246 -6.77 -3.64 -10.94
C TRP A 246 -6.64 -4.00 -12.42
N ASP A 247 -5.50 -3.63 -13.03
CA ASP A 247 -5.13 -3.96 -14.40
C ASP A 247 -3.65 -4.35 -14.50
N PRO A 248 -3.29 -5.61 -14.23
CA PRO A 248 -1.92 -6.08 -14.25
C PRO A 248 -1.39 -6.39 -15.67
N MET A 249 -2.02 -5.86 -16.72
CA MET A 249 -1.58 -6.10 -18.11
C MET A 249 -0.10 -5.83 -18.37
N PRO A 250 0.56 -4.81 -17.76
CA PRO A 250 2.00 -4.66 -17.88
C PRO A 250 2.78 -5.92 -17.44
N ARG A 251 2.36 -6.58 -16.37
CA ARG A 251 2.98 -7.82 -15.87
C ARG A 251 2.50 -9.09 -16.59
N VAL A 252 1.33 -9.06 -17.22
CA VAL A 252 0.88 -10.15 -18.12
C VAL A 252 1.77 -10.19 -19.37
N ASP A 253 2.00 -9.03 -19.99
CA ASP A 253 2.84 -8.92 -21.18
C ASP A 253 4.32 -9.22 -20.92
N LEU A 254 4.83 -8.73 -19.81
CA LEU A 254 6.24 -8.86 -19.41
C LEU A 254 6.34 -9.32 -17.95
N PRO A 255 6.16 -10.62 -17.67
CA PRO A 255 6.08 -11.16 -16.33
C PRO A 255 7.29 -10.82 -15.46
N SER A 256 7.02 -10.51 -14.19
CA SER A 256 8.04 -10.41 -13.14
C SER A 256 8.27 -11.78 -12.49
N PRO A 257 9.46 -12.05 -11.93
CA PRO A 257 9.75 -13.38 -11.38
C PRO A 257 9.03 -13.70 -10.07
N TRP A 258 8.46 -12.70 -9.37
CA TRP A 258 7.78 -12.90 -8.07
C TRP A 258 6.27 -13.10 -8.19
N VAL A 259 5.68 -12.76 -9.35
CA VAL A 259 4.25 -12.93 -9.56
C VAL A 259 3.95 -13.15 -11.05
N THR A 260 3.01 -14.05 -11.32
CA THR A 260 2.47 -14.28 -12.66
C THR A 260 0.97 -14.11 -12.61
N TYR A 261 0.43 -13.33 -13.53
CA TYR A 261 -1.01 -13.15 -13.70
C TYR A 261 -1.51 -13.95 -14.90
N PRO A 262 -2.72 -14.52 -14.85
CA PRO A 262 -3.31 -15.17 -16.00
C PRO A 262 -3.50 -14.18 -17.16
N ASP A 263 -3.40 -14.67 -18.39
CA ASP A 263 -3.85 -13.95 -19.58
C ASP A 263 -5.40 -13.97 -19.59
N ALA A 264 -5.99 -12.88 -19.14
CA ALA A 264 -7.43 -12.73 -18.92
C ALA A 264 -7.82 -11.25 -19.05
N ASP A 265 -9.11 -10.99 -19.08
CA ASP A 265 -9.63 -9.62 -18.99
C ASP A 265 -9.42 -9.03 -17.60
N TYR A 266 -9.15 -7.73 -17.55
CA TYR A 266 -9.00 -6.95 -16.34
C TYR A 266 -9.77 -5.62 -16.44
N ALA A 267 -10.04 -5.00 -15.28
CA ALA A 267 -10.76 -3.76 -15.24
C ALA A 267 -9.94 -2.63 -15.85
N ALA A 268 -10.52 -1.91 -16.81
CA ALA A 268 -9.90 -0.72 -17.37
C ALA A 268 -9.64 0.34 -16.29
N ILE A 269 -8.74 1.28 -16.61
CA ILE A 269 -8.44 2.42 -15.73
C ILE A 269 -9.73 3.18 -15.40
N ALA A 270 -10.06 3.25 -14.12
CA ALA A 270 -11.29 3.89 -13.65
C ALA A 270 -11.27 5.42 -13.90
N SER A 271 -12.38 5.94 -14.34
CA SER A 271 -12.67 7.38 -14.39
C SER A 271 -12.88 7.97 -12.98
N SER A 272 -12.85 9.29 -12.88
CA SER A 272 -13.15 9.98 -11.62
C SER A 272 -14.54 9.66 -11.07
N ASP A 273 -15.54 9.60 -11.94
CA ASP A 273 -16.93 9.29 -11.57
C ASP A 273 -17.07 7.85 -11.04
N GLU A 274 -16.43 6.89 -11.69
CA GLU A 274 -16.42 5.49 -11.25
C GLU A 274 -15.71 5.34 -9.89
N LEU A 275 -14.61 6.02 -9.67
CA LEU A 275 -13.92 6.04 -8.36
C LEU A 275 -14.82 6.62 -7.26
N MET A 276 -15.55 7.71 -7.54
CA MET A 276 -16.52 8.31 -6.60
C MET A 276 -17.67 7.36 -6.29
N GLN A 277 -18.20 6.65 -7.30
CA GLN A 277 -19.26 5.64 -7.12
C GLN A 277 -18.76 4.46 -6.26
N GLY A 278 -17.55 3.94 -6.51
CA GLY A 278 -16.93 2.91 -5.69
C GLY A 278 -16.71 3.36 -4.25
N ALA A 279 -16.31 4.62 -4.04
CA ALA A 279 -16.13 5.20 -2.72
C ALA A 279 -17.47 5.36 -1.96
N ALA A 280 -18.54 5.72 -2.66
CA ALA A 280 -19.88 5.78 -2.08
C ALA A 280 -20.39 4.38 -1.70
N LEU A 281 -20.18 3.39 -2.57
CA LEU A 281 -20.52 1.99 -2.31
C LEU A 281 -19.81 1.46 -1.05
N LEU A 282 -18.53 1.76 -0.89
CA LEU A 282 -17.77 1.37 0.31
C LEU A 282 -18.33 2.04 1.57
N ALA A 283 -18.62 3.34 1.52
CA ALA A 283 -19.16 4.07 2.67
C ALA A 283 -20.54 3.53 3.08
N ASP A 284 -21.40 3.23 2.11
CA ASP A 284 -22.72 2.66 2.39
C ASP A 284 -22.60 1.25 2.98
N TRP A 285 -21.69 0.41 2.48
CA TRP A 285 -21.42 -0.90 3.07
C TRP A 285 -20.91 -0.78 4.52
N ILE A 286 -19.97 0.13 4.80
CA ILE A 286 -19.47 0.37 6.17
C ILE A 286 -20.64 0.73 7.09
N ARG A 287 -21.51 1.64 6.67
CA ARG A 287 -22.64 2.11 7.48
C ARG A 287 -23.71 1.04 7.73
N THR A 288 -23.95 0.19 6.73
CA THR A 288 -25.05 -0.78 6.79
C THR A 288 -24.69 -2.14 7.32
N GLU A 289 -23.43 -2.57 7.13
CA GLU A 289 -23.03 -3.93 7.47
C GLU A 289 -21.84 -3.97 8.46
N ALA A 290 -20.97 -2.98 8.49
CA ALA A 290 -19.72 -3.03 9.24
C ALA A 290 -19.60 -1.96 10.33
N ALA A 291 -20.63 -1.17 10.62
CA ALA A 291 -20.55 -0.02 11.52
C ALA A 291 -19.93 -0.36 12.90
N ASP A 292 -20.38 -1.45 13.53
CA ASP A 292 -19.88 -1.86 14.84
C ASP A 292 -18.46 -2.45 14.84
N ALA A 293 -18.03 -2.94 13.67
CA ALA A 293 -16.71 -3.54 13.49
C ALA A 293 -15.68 -2.57 12.86
N PHE A 294 -16.12 -1.41 12.38
CA PHE A 294 -15.27 -0.45 11.70
C PHE A 294 -14.19 0.13 12.63
N ALA A 295 -12.92 0.02 12.24
CA ALA A 295 -11.79 0.48 13.05
C ALA A 295 -11.47 1.97 12.91
N GLY A 296 -12.29 2.75 12.17
CA GLY A 296 -12.06 4.18 11.95
C GLY A 296 -11.04 4.49 10.87
N HIS A 297 -10.49 3.48 10.21
CA HIS A 297 -9.49 3.59 9.15
C HIS A 297 -9.98 2.95 7.87
N ILE A 298 -9.65 3.55 6.73
CA ILE A 298 -9.83 2.97 5.40
C ILE A 298 -8.44 2.84 4.79
N LEU A 299 -8.10 1.66 4.26
CA LEU A 299 -6.86 1.46 3.52
C LEU A 299 -7.17 1.47 2.03
N THR A 300 -6.36 2.16 1.23
CA THR A 300 -6.51 2.22 -0.22
C THR A 300 -5.35 1.52 -0.92
N PHE A 301 -5.66 0.68 -1.87
CA PHE A 301 -4.72 0.11 -2.82
C PHE A 301 -4.82 0.87 -4.14
N ALA A 302 -3.81 1.64 -4.60
CA ALA A 302 -2.56 1.95 -3.94
C ALA A 302 -2.08 3.36 -4.31
N TRP A 303 -0.98 3.82 -3.73
CA TRP A 303 -0.30 5.03 -4.17
C TRP A 303 0.39 4.82 -5.52
N ASN A 304 1.13 3.71 -5.66
CA ASN A 304 2.14 3.53 -6.71
C ASN A 304 2.25 2.11 -7.30
N GLU A 305 1.18 1.30 -7.23
CA GLU A 305 1.15 -0.01 -7.91
C GLU A 305 0.81 0.15 -9.42
N PHE A 306 1.70 0.85 -10.13
CA PHE A 306 1.51 1.20 -11.54
C PHE A 306 1.37 -0.04 -12.43
N GLU A 307 2.18 -1.08 -12.19
CA GLU A 307 2.17 -2.30 -12.99
C GLU A 307 0.91 -3.16 -12.79
N GLU A 308 0.14 -2.87 -11.73
CA GLU A 308 -1.11 -3.55 -11.38
C GLU A 308 -2.34 -2.68 -11.65
N GLY A 309 -2.14 -1.53 -12.31
CA GLY A 309 -3.23 -0.64 -12.69
C GLY A 309 -3.89 0.08 -11.51
N ALA A 310 -3.20 0.17 -10.37
CA ALA A 310 -3.71 0.81 -9.17
C ALA A 310 -2.76 1.90 -8.67
N TRP A 311 -3.09 3.16 -8.97
CA TRP A 311 -2.28 4.29 -8.51
C TRP A 311 -3.11 5.54 -8.24
N ILE A 312 -2.64 6.37 -7.30
CA ILE A 312 -3.12 7.73 -7.05
C ILE A 312 -2.02 8.73 -7.42
N CYS A 313 -0.75 8.33 -7.27
CA CYS A 313 0.42 9.11 -7.64
C CYS A 313 0.29 9.68 -9.06
N PRO A 314 0.68 10.93 -9.32
CA PRO A 314 0.61 11.49 -10.67
C PRO A 314 1.38 10.65 -11.69
N THR A 315 0.81 10.52 -12.89
CA THR A 315 1.39 9.82 -14.04
C THR A 315 1.47 10.75 -15.24
N TYR A 316 1.97 10.25 -16.35
CA TYR A 316 1.92 11.00 -17.60
C TYR A 316 0.60 10.78 -18.35
N THR A 317 0.16 11.83 -19.08
CA THR A 317 -0.83 11.69 -20.15
C THR A 317 -0.15 11.14 -21.41
N PRO A 318 -0.91 10.71 -22.45
CA PRO A 318 -0.32 10.29 -23.73
C PRO A 318 0.54 11.35 -24.41
N ASP A 319 0.26 12.64 -24.20
CA ASP A 319 1.03 13.80 -24.70
C ASP A 319 2.09 14.29 -23.71
N LEU A 320 2.47 13.44 -22.74
CA LEU A 320 3.58 13.65 -21.80
C LEU A 320 3.40 14.83 -20.83
N GLN A 321 2.17 15.20 -20.54
CA GLN A 321 1.88 16.15 -19.44
C GLN A 321 1.68 15.39 -18.13
N ILE A 322 1.98 16.03 -17.00
CA ILE A 322 1.72 15.43 -15.68
C ILE A 322 0.21 15.43 -15.41
N ASN A 323 -0.36 14.25 -15.23
CA ASN A 323 -1.76 14.04 -14.92
C ASN A 323 -1.94 13.99 -13.40
N THR A 324 -2.62 14.98 -12.83
CA THR A 324 -2.97 15.04 -11.40
C THR A 324 -4.47 14.84 -11.13
N SER A 325 -5.24 14.33 -12.11
CA SER A 325 -6.70 14.15 -11.97
C SER A 325 -7.04 13.24 -10.79
N ARG A 326 -6.30 12.15 -10.60
CA ARG A 326 -6.50 11.20 -9.49
C ARG A 326 -6.22 11.83 -8.11
N ILE A 327 -5.30 12.78 -8.00
CA ILE A 327 -5.07 13.55 -6.77
C ILE A 327 -6.34 14.31 -6.38
N ARG A 328 -6.95 15.04 -7.32
CA ARG A 328 -8.18 15.79 -7.07
C ARG A 328 -9.36 14.89 -6.74
N THR A 329 -9.56 13.84 -7.53
CA THR A 329 -10.61 12.85 -7.28
C THR A 329 -10.47 12.21 -5.90
N PHE A 330 -9.26 11.83 -5.52
CA PHE A 330 -9.03 11.18 -4.23
C PHE A 330 -9.20 12.15 -3.05
N ALA A 331 -8.87 13.44 -3.22
CA ALA A 331 -9.18 14.48 -2.23
C ALA A 331 -10.70 14.58 -1.96
N GLU A 332 -11.51 14.52 -3.00
CA GLU A 332 -12.98 14.51 -2.89
C GLU A 332 -13.47 13.24 -2.20
N ILE A 333 -12.93 12.08 -2.54
CA ILE A 333 -13.21 10.78 -1.91
C ILE A 333 -12.88 10.82 -0.41
N SER A 334 -11.67 11.23 -0.06
CA SER A 334 -11.23 11.32 1.34
C SER A 334 -12.13 12.24 2.15
N ALA A 335 -12.43 13.44 1.62
CA ALA A 335 -13.33 14.38 2.25
C ALA A 335 -14.77 13.83 2.37
N TYR A 336 -15.25 13.08 1.37
CA TYR A 336 -16.56 12.41 1.40
C TYR A 336 -16.63 11.39 2.54
N TRP A 337 -15.64 10.49 2.67
CA TRP A 337 -15.62 9.49 3.73
C TRP A 337 -15.54 10.11 5.11
N LYS A 338 -14.68 11.12 5.31
CA LYS A 338 -14.54 11.84 6.58
C LYS A 338 -15.87 12.46 7.02
N ARG A 339 -16.64 13.04 6.10
CA ARG A 339 -17.99 13.56 6.42
C ARG A 339 -19.02 12.45 6.61
N ARG A 340 -19.01 11.41 5.77
CA ARG A 340 -20.07 10.40 5.72
C ARG A 340 -20.00 9.39 6.87
N LEU A 341 -18.81 9.16 7.45
CA LEU A 341 -18.56 8.10 8.43
C LEU A 341 -18.18 8.63 9.83
N GLN A 342 -18.10 9.96 10.01
CA GLN A 342 -17.65 10.56 11.26
C GLN A 342 -18.50 10.19 12.47
N ASP A 343 -19.78 9.98 12.28
CA ASP A 343 -20.74 9.61 13.33
C ASP A 343 -20.62 8.13 13.78
N LEU A 344 -19.74 7.34 13.14
CA LEU A 344 -19.46 5.95 13.53
C LEU A 344 -18.30 5.84 14.55
N LEU A 345 -17.64 6.94 14.92
CA LEU A 345 -16.52 6.99 15.86
C LEU A 345 -16.94 7.56 17.21
#